data_331877d93cd5ad73e538845f19b262b6
#
_entry.id   331877d93cd5ad73e538845f19b262b6
#
_cell.length_a   1.000
_cell.length_b   1.000
_cell.length_c   1.000
_cell.angle_alpha   90.00
_cell.angle_beta   90.00
_cell.angle_gamma   90.00
#
_symmetry.space_group_name_H-M   'P 1'
#
loop_
_entity.id
_entity.type
_entity.pdbx_description
1 polymer ?
#
loop_
_entity_poly.entity_id
_entity_poly.type
_entity_poly.pdbx_seq_one_letter_code
_entity_poly.pdbx_strand_id
1 'polypeptide(L)'
;MATQVHPTAIVEAGAKLGQDVVIGAYAYVGGDVTLGDGCVLHHHATVEGYTQLGPQCEVFPYAFIGGRTQDLKARPGKPGLKVGARNTFREYVSVHLGTQEGEWTILGDDNVLLAYSHIAHDCVIGNHLVISSHSAVAGHVHVGDHVNIGWNAGIHQFCRIGDHAMVAACSKCVQDVPPFVIADGNPCETKMINAVGLKRSGFTDEEIATAKLMHRLFYRDGLNTSQAIEKARALPEASGRVVKAFVDFAASTKRGLA
;
A
#
# COMPACT_ATOMS: atom_id res chain seq x y z
N MET A 1 23.28 4.83 18.49
CA MET A 1 23.87 3.59 19.04
C MET A 1 24.68 2.91 17.93
N ALA A 2 25.64 2.04 18.20
CA ALA A 2 26.36 1.32 17.15
C ALA A 2 25.45 0.23 16.56
N THR A 3 25.63 -0.07 15.25
CA THR A 3 24.95 -1.20 14.60
C THR A 3 25.24 -2.50 15.33
N GLN A 4 24.21 -3.29 15.63
CA GLN A 4 24.26 -4.53 16.39
C GLN A 4 23.78 -5.70 15.53
N VAL A 5 24.64 -6.71 15.36
CA VAL A 5 24.31 -7.92 14.61
C VAL A 5 24.43 -9.11 15.53
N HIS A 6 23.34 -9.85 15.72
CA HIS A 6 23.38 -11.06 16.56
C HIS A 6 24.32 -12.11 15.95
N PRO A 7 25.13 -12.84 16.76
CA PRO A 7 26.13 -13.79 16.22
C PRO A 7 25.55 -14.91 15.34
N THR A 8 24.28 -15.23 15.46
CA THR A 8 23.59 -16.25 14.63
C THR A 8 22.86 -15.64 13.42
N ALA A 9 22.89 -14.32 13.24
CA ALA A 9 22.34 -13.69 12.04
C ALA A 9 23.26 -13.93 10.85
N ILE A 10 22.70 -13.99 9.66
CA ILE A 10 23.45 -14.08 8.40
C ILE A 10 23.28 -12.77 7.67
N VAL A 11 24.39 -12.06 7.48
CA VAL A 11 24.46 -10.86 6.66
C VAL A 11 25.45 -11.16 5.54
N GLU A 12 24.94 -11.25 4.31
CA GLU A 12 25.77 -11.58 3.16
C GLU A 12 26.74 -10.44 2.78
N ALA A 13 27.86 -10.81 2.20
CA ALA A 13 28.82 -9.86 1.65
C ALA A 13 28.17 -9.01 0.56
N GLY A 14 28.26 -7.67 0.68
CA GLY A 14 27.63 -6.70 -0.23
C GLY A 14 26.41 -5.99 0.36
N ALA A 15 25.78 -6.53 1.40
CA ALA A 15 24.74 -5.84 2.14
C ALA A 15 25.23 -4.50 2.71
N LYS A 16 24.42 -3.46 2.57
CA LYS A 16 24.73 -2.11 3.07
C LYS A 16 23.85 -1.82 4.27
N LEU A 17 24.48 -1.63 5.43
CA LEU A 17 23.82 -1.30 6.68
C LEU A 17 24.07 0.16 7.03
N GLY A 18 22.99 0.89 7.35
CA GLY A 18 23.03 2.22 7.93
C GLY A 18 23.55 2.24 9.38
N GLN A 19 23.46 3.40 10.00
CA GLN A 19 23.81 3.58 11.43
C GLN A 19 22.69 3.01 12.31
N ASP A 20 23.07 2.56 13.52
CA ASP A 20 22.12 2.12 14.55
C ASP A 20 21.16 0.99 14.13
N VAL A 21 21.55 0.17 13.14
CA VAL A 21 20.78 -0.99 12.68
C VAL A 21 20.88 -2.11 13.71
N VAL A 22 19.76 -2.78 13.99
CA VAL A 22 19.70 -3.94 14.87
C VAL A 22 19.25 -5.18 14.08
N ILE A 23 20.05 -6.24 14.08
CA ILE A 23 19.76 -7.50 13.38
C ILE A 23 19.71 -8.63 14.43
N GLY A 24 18.50 -9.18 14.63
CA GLY A 24 18.19 -10.20 15.62
C GLY A 24 18.70 -11.60 15.28
N ALA A 25 18.53 -12.52 16.22
CA ALA A 25 18.96 -13.90 16.08
C ALA A 25 18.33 -14.59 14.86
N TYR A 26 19.15 -15.32 14.07
CA TYR A 26 18.71 -16.06 12.88
C TYR A 26 18.01 -15.19 11.80
N ALA A 27 18.15 -13.88 11.85
CA ALA A 27 17.72 -13.02 10.76
C ALA A 27 18.66 -13.17 9.55
N TYR A 28 18.13 -12.98 8.36
CA TYR A 28 18.87 -13.06 7.10
C TYR A 28 18.80 -11.75 6.33
N VAL A 29 19.95 -11.27 5.86
CA VAL A 29 20.09 -10.07 5.01
C VAL A 29 20.91 -10.44 3.78
N GLY A 30 20.28 -10.41 2.61
CA GLY A 30 20.92 -10.74 1.33
C GLY A 30 21.93 -9.69 0.85
N GLY A 31 22.84 -10.08 -0.01
CA GLY A 31 23.99 -9.27 -0.45
C GLY A 31 23.62 -8.00 -1.26
N ASP A 32 22.45 -7.96 -1.89
CA ASP A 32 21.98 -6.80 -2.65
C ASP A 32 21.08 -5.85 -1.81
N VAL A 33 20.93 -6.11 -0.51
CA VAL A 33 20.07 -5.34 0.41
C VAL A 33 20.75 -4.08 0.89
N THR A 34 19.99 -3.00 0.98
CA THR A 34 20.35 -1.77 1.69
C THR A 34 19.36 -1.50 2.80
N LEU A 35 19.82 -1.42 4.05
CA LEU A 35 19.04 -1.02 5.22
C LEU A 35 19.41 0.41 5.61
N GLY A 36 18.42 1.29 5.72
CA GLY A 36 18.58 2.65 6.24
C GLY A 36 18.86 2.68 7.73
N ASP A 37 19.19 3.86 8.24
CA ASP A 37 19.53 4.09 9.65
C ASP A 37 18.40 3.68 10.58
N GLY A 38 18.74 3.06 11.72
CA GLY A 38 17.79 2.70 12.75
C GLY A 38 16.82 1.57 12.37
N CYS A 39 17.05 0.83 11.27
CA CYS A 39 16.25 -0.35 10.95
C CYS A 39 16.43 -1.44 12.02
N VAL A 40 15.31 -2.12 12.34
CA VAL A 40 15.29 -3.24 13.29
C VAL A 40 14.75 -4.47 12.58
N LEU A 41 15.57 -5.52 12.50
CA LEU A 41 15.17 -6.85 12.06
C LEU A 41 15.10 -7.75 13.29
N HIS A 42 13.90 -8.22 13.64
CA HIS A 42 13.72 -9.16 14.72
C HIS A 42 14.26 -10.56 14.35
N HIS A 43 14.26 -11.47 15.30
CA HIS A 43 14.73 -12.85 15.06
C HIS A 43 13.96 -13.51 13.90
N HIS A 44 14.66 -14.29 13.06
CA HIS A 44 14.10 -14.99 11.90
C HIS A 44 13.44 -14.07 10.84
N ALA A 45 13.65 -12.77 10.88
CA ALA A 45 13.25 -11.88 9.80
C ALA A 45 14.15 -12.09 8.57
N THR A 46 13.58 -12.00 7.36
CA THR A 46 14.33 -12.15 6.11
C THR A 46 14.14 -10.89 5.26
N VAL A 47 15.25 -10.32 4.81
CA VAL A 47 15.28 -9.27 3.79
C VAL A 47 16.25 -9.71 2.71
N GLU A 48 15.79 -9.84 1.46
CA GLU A 48 16.61 -10.33 0.36
C GLU A 48 16.35 -9.60 -0.97
N GLY A 49 16.98 -10.07 -2.02
CA GLY A 49 16.86 -9.50 -3.37
C GLY A 49 17.37 -8.07 -3.43
N TYR A 50 17.13 -7.39 -4.54
CA TYR A 50 17.52 -5.99 -4.71
C TYR A 50 16.56 -5.08 -3.96
N THR A 51 16.69 -5.06 -2.63
CA THR A 51 15.78 -4.39 -1.69
C THR A 51 16.46 -3.21 -1.00
N GLN A 52 15.75 -2.08 -0.98
CA GLN A 52 16.13 -0.87 -0.28
C GLN A 52 15.07 -0.54 0.77
N LEU A 53 15.41 -0.68 2.06
CA LEU A 53 14.59 -0.19 3.16
C LEU A 53 15.08 1.19 3.59
N GLY A 54 14.18 2.14 3.64
CA GLY A 54 14.41 3.47 4.22
C GLY A 54 14.65 3.39 5.74
N PRO A 55 14.98 4.52 6.39
CA PRO A 55 15.34 4.53 7.80
C PRO A 55 14.15 4.14 8.69
N GLN A 56 14.50 3.60 9.87
CA GLN A 56 13.55 3.28 10.96
C GLN A 56 12.44 2.28 10.56
N CYS A 57 12.71 1.42 9.59
CA CYS A 57 11.82 0.29 9.29
C CYS A 57 11.99 -0.82 10.31
N GLU A 58 10.89 -1.48 10.68
CA GLU A 58 10.86 -2.58 11.62
C GLU A 58 10.29 -3.84 10.98
N VAL A 59 11.07 -4.92 10.99
CA VAL A 59 10.73 -6.21 10.35
C VAL A 59 10.60 -7.26 11.43
N PHE A 60 9.38 -7.71 11.69
CA PHE A 60 9.04 -8.66 12.74
C PHE A 60 9.38 -10.11 12.36
N PRO A 61 9.33 -11.04 13.34
CA PRO A 61 9.72 -12.42 13.11
C PRO A 61 8.98 -13.08 11.94
N TYR A 62 9.75 -13.82 11.13
CA TYR A 62 9.25 -14.55 9.96
C TYR A 62 8.65 -13.68 8.84
N ALA A 63 8.75 -12.37 8.91
CA ALA A 63 8.44 -11.53 7.75
C ALA A 63 9.49 -11.75 6.65
N PHE A 64 9.04 -11.77 5.39
CA PHE A 64 9.84 -12.05 4.21
C PHE A 64 9.73 -10.89 3.21
N ILE A 65 10.75 -10.04 3.20
CA ILE A 65 10.78 -8.78 2.46
C ILE A 65 11.77 -8.89 1.30
N GLY A 66 11.30 -8.57 0.09
CA GLY A 66 12.12 -8.63 -1.11
C GLY A 66 12.15 -10.00 -1.78
N GLY A 67 11.16 -10.83 -1.49
CA GLY A 67 11.02 -12.12 -2.14
C GLY A 67 10.81 -11.99 -3.66
N ARG A 68 11.29 -12.98 -4.40
CA ARG A 68 11.12 -13.06 -5.85
C ARG A 68 9.63 -13.02 -6.21
N THR A 69 9.29 -12.28 -7.28
CA THR A 69 7.94 -12.27 -7.86
C THR A 69 7.39 -13.69 -8.06
N GLN A 70 6.09 -13.86 -7.83
CA GLN A 70 5.36 -15.09 -8.13
C GLN A 70 4.70 -15.07 -9.52
N ASP A 71 4.92 -14.02 -10.32
CA ASP A 71 4.43 -13.99 -11.71
C ASP A 71 5.19 -15.03 -12.55
N LEU A 72 4.44 -15.97 -13.10
CA LEU A 72 4.98 -17.04 -13.97
C LEU A 72 5.57 -16.50 -15.28
N LYS A 73 5.31 -15.24 -15.63
CA LYS A 73 5.86 -14.57 -16.82
C LYS A 73 7.19 -13.85 -16.52
N ALA A 74 7.67 -13.90 -15.27
CA ALA A 74 8.94 -13.29 -14.90
C ALA A 74 10.08 -13.83 -15.73
N ARG A 75 10.97 -12.94 -16.17
CA ARG A 75 12.20 -13.25 -16.89
C ARG A 75 13.42 -13.05 -16.00
N PRO A 76 14.56 -13.65 -16.33
CA PRO A 76 15.81 -13.33 -15.64
C PRO A 76 16.11 -11.84 -15.70
N GLY A 77 16.52 -11.26 -14.56
CA GLY A 77 16.80 -9.84 -14.43
C GLY A 77 16.99 -9.46 -12.97
N LYS A 78 17.18 -8.17 -12.72
CA LYS A 78 17.35 -7.60 -11.39
C LYS A 78 16.23 -6.59 -11.08
N PRO A 79 14.98 -7.05 -10.88
CA PRO A 79 13.91 -6.19 -10.38
C PRO A 79 14.16 -5.78 -8.93
N GLY A 80 13.49 -4.73 -8.47
CA GLY A 80 13.76 -4.18 -7.15
C GLY A 80 12.52 -4.06 -6.25
N LEU A 81 12.80 -3.80 -4.97
CA LEU A 81 11.85 -3.33 -3.97
C LEU A 81 12.41 -2.07 -3.31
N LYS A 82 11.64 -1.00 -3.33
CA LYS A 82 11.97 0.24 -2.65
C LYS A 82 10.93 0.56 -1.60
N VAL A 83 11.37 0.70 -0.37
CA VAL A 83 10.53 1.00 0.79
C VAL A 83 11.01 2.30 1.42
N GLY A 84 10.09 3.20 1.71
CA GLY A 84 10.34 4.44 2.42
C GLY A 84 10.69 4.23 3.91
N ALA A 85 10.55 5.28 4.70
CA ALA A 85 10.91 5.30 6.12
C ALA A 85 9.79 4.78 7.02
N ARG A 86 10.14 4.33 8.23
CA ARG A 86 9.22 4.04 9.37
C ARG A 86 8.11 3.03 9.04
N ASN A 87 8.37 2.11 8.12
CA ASN A 87 7.44 1.04 7.80
C ASN A 87 7.56 -0.11 8.81
N THR A 88 6.42 -0.66 9.21
CA THR A 88 6.33 -1.81 10.12
C THR A 88 5.79 -3.02 9.37
N PHE A 89 6.58 -4.09 9.34
CA PHE A 89 6.20 -5.37 8.75
C PHE A 89 6.03 -6.40 9.87
N ARG A 90 4.79 -6.72 10.23
CA ARG A 90 4.48 -7.66 11.31
C ARG A 90 4.77 -9.10 10.87
N GLU A 91 4.55 -10.01 11.78
CA GLU A 91 4.90 -11.43 11.64
C GLU A 91 4.32 -12.03 10.35
N TYR A 92 5.14 -12.80 9.62
CA TYR A 92 4.74 -13.49 8.39
C TYR A 92 4.25 -12.61 7.26
N VAL A 93 4.49 -11.32 7.30
CA VAL A 93 4.25 -10.43 6.15
C VAL A 93 5.16 -10.82 5.00
N SER A 94 4.65 -10.76 3.78
CA SER A 94 5.48 -10.93 2.59
C SER A 94 5.33 -9.76 1.62
N VAL A 95 6.46 -9.27 1.11
CA VAL A 95 6.51 -8.21 0.08
C VAL A 95 7.46 -8.66 -1.03
N HIS A 96 6.96 -8.69 -2.26
CA HIS A 96 7.74 -9.16 -3.40
C HIS A 96 8.39 -8.03 -4.18
N LEU A 97 9.49 -8.34 -4.85
CA LEU A 97 10.16 -7.48 -5.83
C LEU A 97 9.25 -7.20 -7.03
N GLY A 98 9.62 -6.24 -7.88
CA GLY A 98 9.09 -6.12 -9.23
C GLY A 98 9.30 -7.40 -10.05
N THR A 99 8.79 -7.43 -11.28
CA THR A 99 8.77 -8.64 -12.10
C THR A 99 9.89 -8.69 -13.13
N GLN A 100 10.18 -7.57 -13.80
CA GLN A 100 11.16 -7.51 -14.88
C GLN A 100 12.37 -6.67 -14.49
N GLU A 101 13.46 -6.77 -15.26
CA GLU A 101 14.63 -5.91 -15.14
C GLU A 101 14.23 -4.43 -15.09
N GLY A 102 14.66 -3.72 -14.06
CA GLY A 102 14.40 -2.29 -13.87
C GLY A 102 13.00 -1.95 -13.32
N GLU A 103 12.11 -2.92 -13.15
CA GLU A 103 10.81 -2.71 -12.50
C GLU A 103 10.93 -2.79 -10.97
N TRP A 104 10.03 -2.06 -10.29
CA TRP A 104 10.07 -1.92 -8.85
C TRP A 104 8.69 -2.10 -8.21
N THR A 105 8.66 -2.83 -7.12
CA THR A 105 7.60 -2.66 -6.12
C THR A 105 8.00 -1.49 -5.21
N ILE A 106 7.08 -0.57 -4.96
CA ILE A 106 7.37 0.67 -4.23
C ILE A 106 6.38 0.81 -3.07
N LEU A 107 6.92 1.05 -1.87
CA LEU A 107 6.16 1.43 -0.68
C LEU A 107 6.66 2.79 -0.20
N GLY A 108 5.74 3.70 0.11
CA GLY A 108 6.04 4.98 0.76
C GLY A 108 6.41 4.84 2.23
N ASP A 109 6.16 5.88 2.99
CA ASP A 109 6.52 6.00 4.40
C ASP A 109 5.35 5.61 5.33
N ASP A 110 5.69 5.28 6.58
CA ASP A 110 4.75 5.13 7.70
C ASP A 110 3.65 4.05 7.49
N ASN A 111 3.92 3.04 6.68
CA ASN A 111 2.96 1.96 6.44
C ASN A 111 3.05 0.88 7.53
N VAL A 112 1.91 0.34 7.91
CA VAL A 112 1.79 -0.75 8.88
C VAL A 112 1.14 -1.96 8.21
N LEU A 113 1.92 -3.01 8.01
CA LEU A 113 1.47 -4.28 7.46
C LEU A 113 1.30 -5.27 8.61
N LEU A 114 0.05 -5.65 8.92
CA LEU A 114 -0.24 -6.59 10.01
C LEU A 114 -0.01 -8.04 9.58
N ALA A 115 0.05 -8.92 10.56
CA ALA A 115 0.50 -10.30 10.40
C ALA A 115 -0.19 -11.05 9.23
N TYR A 116 0.61 -11.83 8.48
CA TYR A 116 0.17 -12.60 7.30
C TYR A 116 -0.37 -11.77 6.14
N SER A 117 -0.20 -10.45 6.12
CA SER A 117 -0.59 -9.67 4.94
C SER A 117 0.45 -9.81 3.84
N HIS A 118 0.01 -9.56 2.59
CA HIS A 118 0.84 -9.73 1.40
C HIS A 118 0.75 -8.54 0.46
N ILE A 119 1.91 -8.08 -0.04
CA ILE A 119 2.01 -7.17 -1.18
C ILE A 119 2.77 -7.87 -2.29
N ALA A 120 2.09 -8.09 -3.42
CA ALA A 120 2.67 -8.71 -4.60
C ALA A 120 3.57 -7.72 -5.37
N HIS A 121 4.11 -8.22 -6.46
CA HIS A 121 5.03 -7.55 -7.36
C HIS A 121 4.44 -6.31 -8.05
N ASP A 122 5.30 -5.35 -8.40
CA ASP A 122 4.98 -4.16 -9.21
C ASP A 122 3.89 -3.26 -8.62
N CYS A 123 3.61 -3.40 -7.33
CA CYS A 123 2.69 -2.52 -6.63
C CYS A 123 3.33 -1.16 -6.34
N VAL A 124 2.50 -0.12 -6.35
CA VAL A 124 2.86 1.22 -5.89
C VAL A 124 1.95 1.59 -4.73
N ILE A 125 2.54 1.65 -3.56
CA ILE A 125 1.84 1.90 -2.29
C ILE A 125 2.28 3.27 -1.78
N GLY A 126 1.31 4.12 -1.44
CA GLY A 126 1.55 5.44 -0.85
C GLY A 126 2.00 5.38 0.62
N ASN A 127 1.66 6.40 1.36
CA ASN A 127 2.07 6.58 2.74
C ASN A 127 0.91 6.27 3.70
N HIS A 128 1.23 5.92 4.95
CA HIS A 128 0.25 5.70 6.02
C HIS A 128 -0.80 4.62 5.70
N LEU A 129 -0.46 3.63 4.86
CA LEU A 129 -1.32 2.45 4.66
C LEU A 129 -1.38 1.63 5.95
N VAL A 130 -2.58 1.22 6.33
CA VAL A 130 -2.77 0.13 7.30
C VAL A 130 -3.42 -1.04 6.57
N ILE A 131 -2.70 -2.15 6.46
CA ILE A 131 -3.25 -3.39 5.92
C ILE A 131 -3.40 -4.42 7.04
N SER A 132 -4.64 -4.85 7.27
CA SER A 132 -4.97 -5.79 8.33
C SER A 132 -4.53 -7.22 8.00
N SER A 133 -4.47 -8.06 9.02
CA SER A 133 -4.00 -9.44 8.91
C SER A 133 -4.73 -10.24 7.83
N HIS A 134 -4.01 -11.13 7.16
CA HIS A 134 -4.50 -12.01 6.09
C HIS A 134 -5.01 -11.30 4.82
N SER A 135 -4.83 -9.99 4.70
CA SER A 135 -5.22 -9.27 3.48
C SER A 135 -4.11 -9.34 2.44
N ALA A 136 -4.51 -9.33 1.16
CA ALA A 136 -3.57 -9.44 0.06
C ALA A 136 -3.82 -8.39 -1.02
N VAL A 137 -2.74 -7.78 -1.48
CA VAL A 137 -2.69 -6.86 -2.62
C VAL A 137 -1.97 -7.56 -3.76
N ALA A 138 -2.70 -7.88 -4.83
CA ALA A 138 -2.15 -8.56 -6.00
C ALA A 138 -1.26 -7.64 -6.85
N GLY A 139 -0.61 -8.20 -7.89
CA GLY A 139 0.36 -7.46 -8.70
C GLY A 139 -0.19 -6.22 -9.40
N HIS A 140 0.67 -5.22 -9.59
CA HIS A 140 0.38 -3.96 -10.30
C HIS A 140 -0.75 -3.12 -9.68
N VAL A 141 -1.04 -3.30 -8.41
CA VAL A 141 -2.04 -2.48 -7.69
C VAL A 141 -1.41 -1.16 -7.24
N HIS A 142 -2.18 -0.10 -7.34
CA HIS A 142 -1.80 1.22 -6.82
C HIS A 142 -2.68 1.55 -5.62
N VAL A 143 -2.08 1.84 -4.48
CA VAL A 143 -2.77 2.26 -3.26
C VAL A 143 -2.31 3.67 -2.91
N GLY A 144 -3.25 4.58 -2.72
CA GLY A 144 -2.99 5.96 -2.31
C GLY A 144 -2.59 6.09 -0.83
N ASP A 145 -2.56 7.32 -0.37
CA ASP A 145 -2.18 7.64 1.01
C ASP A 145 -3.34 7.42 1.99
N HIS A 146 -3.00 7.09 3.24
CA HIS A 146 -3.94 6.93 4.35
C HIS A 146 -5.06 5.89 4.10
N VAL A 147 -4.79 4.89 3.30
CA VAL A 147 -5.73 3.81 3.01
C VAL A 147 -5.77 2.81 4.18
N ASN A 148 -6.95 2.26 4.44
CA ASN A 148 -7.12 1.15 5.38
C ASN A 148 -7.70 -0.06 4.64
N ILE A 149 -7.00 -1.18 4.68
CA ILE A 149 -7.47 -2.46 4.11
C ILE A 149 -7.81 -3.39 5.26
N GLY A 150 -9.08 -3.72 5.38
CA GLY A 150 -9.64 -4.53 6.45
C GLY A 150 -9.18 -6.00 6.40
N TRP A 151 -9.40 -6.71 7.50
CA TRP A 151 -9.00 -8.10 7.66
C TRP A 151 -9.49 -9.02 6.52
N ASN A 152 -8.60 -9.89 6.01
CA ASN A 152 -8.90 -10.88 4.96
C ASN A 152 -9.51 -10.29 3.67
N ALA A 153 -9.19 -9.04 3.35
CA ALA A 153 -9.61 -8.43 2.10
C ALA A 153 -8.62 -8.75 0.97
N GLY A 154 -9.14 -8.92 -0.25
CA GLY A 154 -8.35 -9.20 -1.45
C GLY A 154 -8.50 -8.11 -2.50
N ILE A 155 -7.38 -7.52 -2.94
CA ILE A 155 -7.35 -6.51 -4.01
C ILE A 155 -6.83 -7.18 -5.28
N HIS A 156 -7.68 -7.23 -6.32
CA HIS A 156 -7.34 -7.83 -7.60
C HIS A 156 -6.26 -7.02 -8.33
N GLN A 157 -5.44 -7.71 -9.12
CA GLN A 157 -4.37 -7.09 -9.91
C GLN A 157 -4.86 -5.92 -10.77
N PHE A 158 -4.02 -4.89 -10.91
CA PHE A 158 -4.27 -3.66 -11.66
C PHE A 158 -5.39 -2.77 -11.11
N CYS A 159 -5.97 -3.08 -9.95
CA CYS A 159 -6.90 -2.17 -9.28
C CYS A 159 -6.16 -0.98 -8.67
N ARG A 160 -6.91 0.08 -8.45
CA ARG A 160 -6.45 1.29 -7.75
C ARG A 160 -7.34 1.53 -6.54
N ILE A 161 -6.72 1.90 -5.43
CA ILE A 161 -7.40 2.31 -4.19
C ILE A 161 -7.01 3.77 -3.94
N GLY A 162 -7.99 4.67 -3.93
CA GLY A 162 -7.76 6.09 -3.75
C GLY A 162 -7.45 6.49 -2.31
N ASP A 163 -6.91 7.69 -2.13
CA ASP A 163 -6.51 8.24 -0.83
C ASP A 163 -7.65 8.20 0.19
N HIS A 164 -7.32 7.91 1.43
CA HIS A 164 -8.26 7.84 2.56
C HIS A 164 -9.42 6.86 2.36
N ALA A 165 -9.36 5.98 1.37
CA ALA A 165 -10.36 4.93 1.21
C ALA A 165 -10.21 3.85 2.30
N MET A 166 -11.31 3.20 2.62
CA MET A 166 -11.34 2.03 3.48
C MET A 166 -11.97 0.87 2.72
N VAL A 167 -11.25 -0.23 2.62
CA VAL A 167 -11.79 -1.51 2.15
C VAL A 167 -12.18 -2.32 3.38
N ALA A 168 -13.45 -2.69 3.49
CA ALA A 168 -13.95 -3.44 4.64
C ALA A 168 -13.39 -4.87 4.71
N ALA A 169 -13.51 -5.49 5.87
CA ALA A 169 -13.04 -6.86 6.08
C ALA A 169 -13.74 -7.85 5.13
N CYS A 170 -13.02 -8.89 4.69
CA CYS A 170 -13.51 -9.95 3.79
C CYS A 170 -14.01 -9.46 2.41
N SER A 171 -13.67 -8.24 2.01
CA SER A 171 -14.05 -7.69 0.72
C SER A 171 -13.17 -8.19 -0.41
N LYS A 172 -13.75 -8.37 -1.62
CA LYS A 172 -13.02 -8.72 -2.85
C LYS A 172 -13.13 -7.57 -3.85
N CYS A 173 -12.09 -6.75 -3.93
CA CYS A 173 -12.05 -5.63 -4.87
C CYS A 173 -11.57 -6.09 -6.25
N VAL A 174 -12.41 -5.94 -7.27
CA VAL A 174 -12.11 -6.27 -8.67
C VAL A 174 -12.17 -5.04 -9.59
N GLN A 175 -12.58 -3.90 -9.06
CA GLN A 175 -12.65 -2.59 -9.68
C GLN A 175 -11.92 -1.55 -8.82
N ASP A 176 -11.72 -0.36 -9.37
CA ASP A 176 -11.04 0.74 -8.68
C ASP A 176 -11.93 1.30 -7.56
N VAL A 177 -11.38 1.45 -6.36
CA VAL A 177 -12.05 2.06 -5.21
C VAL A 177 -11.67 3.54 -5.15
N PRO A 178 -12.61 4.48 -5.33
CA PRO A 178 -12.29 5.90 -5.35
C PRO A 178 -11.82 6.42 -3.98
N PRO A 179 -11.23 7.63 -3.94
CA PRO A 179 -10.78 8.22 -2.68
C PRO A 179 -11.95 8.52 -1.74
N PHE A 180 -11.67 8.55 -0.45
CA PHE A 180 -12.57 9.00 0.64
C PHE A 180 -13.74 8.08 0.95
N VAL A 181 -13.88 6.92 0.34
CA VAL A 181 -15.03 6.03 0.49
C VAL A 181 -14.75 4.84 1.40
N ILE A 182 -15.82 4.20 1.84
CA ILE A 182 -15.82 2.84 2.36
C ILE A 182 -16.38 1.94 1.27
N ALA A 183 -15.61 0.93 0.88
CA ALA A 183 -16.01 -0.10 -0.06
C ALA A 183 -16.09 -1.45 0.66
N ASP A 184 -17.15 -2.22 0.40
CA ASP A 184 -17.47 -3.46 1.11
C ASP A 184 -18.14 -4.48 0.21
N GLY A 185 -17.91 -5.75 0.47
CA GLY A 185 -18.60 -6.88 -0.15
C GLY A 185 -17.75 -7.73 -1.08
N ASN A 186 -18.39 -8.74 -1.66
CA ASN A 186 -17.83 -9.67 -2.65
C ASN A 186 -18.81 -9.89 -3.80
N PRO A 187 -18.66 -9.20 -4.94
CA PRO A 187 -17.64 -8.18 -5.22
C PRO A 187 -17.79 -6.94 -4.38
N CYS A 188 -16.68 -6.22 -4.20
CA CYS A 188 -16.62 -4.99 -3.44
C CYS A 188 -17.33 -3.85 -4.17
N GLU A 189 -18.17 -3.11 -3.47
CA GLU A 189 -18.90 -1.94 -3.96
C GLU A 189 -18.71 -0.75 -3.01
N THR A 190 -18.66 0.45 -3.56
CA THR A 190 -18.65 1.68 -2.76
C THR A 190 -19.98 1.87 -2.02
N LYS A 191 -19.93 1.91 -0.70
CA LYS A 191 -21.14 2.00 0.15
C LYS A 191 -21.43 3.41 0.64
N MET A 192 -20.40 4.11 1.12
CA MET A 192 -20.51 5.44 1.72
C MET A 192 -19.15 6.15 1.79
N ILE A 193 -19.16 7.37 2.29
CA ILE A 193 -17.94 8.12 2.59
C ILE A 193 -17.33 7.67 3.93
N ASN A 194 -16.00 7.58 3.97
CA ASN A 194 -15.20 7.31 5.17
C ASN A 194 -15.14 8.56 6.09
N ALA A 195 -16.30 9.08 6.51
CA ALA A 195 -16.38 10.33 7.26
C ALA A 195 -15.56 10.32 8.56
N VAL A 196 -15.50 9.16 9.24
CA VAL A 196 -14.71 9.01 10.49
C VAL A 196 -13.23 9.09 10.19
N GLY A 197 -12.75 8.39 9.16
CA GLY A 197 -11.35 8.43 8.73
C GLY A 197 -10.93 9.82 8.28
N LEU A 198 -11.76 10.49 7.48
CA LEU A 198 -11.53 11.86 7.02
C LEU A 198 -11.41 12.84 8.19
N LYS A 199 -12.33 12.76 9.16
CA LYS A 199 -12.28 13.64 10.35
C LYS A 199 -11.00 13.43 11.19
N ARG A 200 -10.58 12.18 11.36
CA ARG A 200 -9.30 11.83 12.02
C ARG A 200 -8.08 12.36 11.27
N SER A 201 -8.17 12.45 9.94
CA SER A 201 -7.12 12.99 9.07
C SER A 201 -7.20 14.52 8.90
N GLY A 202 -8.03 15.22 9.68
CA GLY A 202 -8.10 16.68 9.71
C GLY A 202 -8.89 17.33 8.58
N PHE A 203 -9.77 16.58 7.90
CA PHE A 203 -10.71 17.17 6.94
C PHE A 203 -11.78 17.99 7.67
N THR A 204 -12.14 19.15 7.10
CA THR A 204 -13.19 20.00 7.65
C THR A 204 -14.57 19.40 7.41
N ASP A 205 -15.58 19.89 8.14
CA ASP A 205 -16.96 19.42 7.94
C ASP A 205 -17.48 19.78 6.53
N GLU A 206 -17.01 20.89 5.93
CA GLU A 206 -17.32 21.28 4.55
C GLU A 206 -16.68 20.32 3.53
N GLU A 207 -15.44 19.91 3.74
CA GLU A 207 -14.76 18.93 2.87
C GLU A 207 -15.43 17.56 2.94
N ILE A 208 -15.86 17.15 4.15
CA ILE A 208 -16.63 15.90 4.33
C ILE A 208 -18.01 16.00 3.67
N ALA A 209 -18.66 17.15 3.74
CA ALA A 209 -19.92 17.40 3.02
C ALA A 209 -19.71 17.33 1.50
N THR A 210 -18.63 17.92 0.99
CA THR A 210 -18.24 17.83 -0.42
C THR A 210 -17.97 16.38 -0.84
N ALA A 211 -17.27 15.59 -0.03
CA ALA A 211 -17.07 14.16 -0.31
C ALA A 211 -18.41 13.39 -0.39
N LYS A 212 -19.36 13.68 0.50
CA LYS A 212 -20.73 13.11 0.44
C LYS A 212 -21.47 13.51 -0.84
N LEU A 213 -21.29 14.77 -1.28
CA LEU A 213 -21.85 15.24 -2.56
C LEU A 213 -21.26 14.46 -3.73
N MET A 214 -19.93 14.27 -3.76
CA MET A 214 -19.25 13.48 -4.80
C MET A 214 -19.78 12.04 -4.82
N HIS A 215 -19.87 11.38 -3.66
CA HIS A 215 -20.45 10.03 -3.58
C HIS A 215 -21.88 9.98 -4.14
N ARG A 216 -22.73 10.98 -3.83
CA ARG A 216 -24.09 11.04 -4.38
C ARG A 216 -24.10 11.16 -5.90
N LEU A 217 -23.28 12.07 -6.46
CA LEU A 217 -23.17 12.26 -7.92
C LEU A 217 -22.76 10.99 -8.66
N PHE A 218 -21.79 10.25 -8.12
CA PHE A 218 -21.26 9.08 -8.80
C PHE A 218 -22.07 7.79 -8.57
N TYR A 219 -22.83 7.69 -7.46
CA TYR A 219 -23.43 6.42 -7.06
C TYR A 219 -24.96 6.47 -6.79
N ARG A 220 -25.56 7.68 -6.72
CA ARG A 220 -26.98 7.81 -6.35
C ARG A 220 -27.83 8.59 -7.31
N ASP A 221 -27.26 9.49 -8.09
CA ASP A 221 -28.01 10.40 -8.99
C ASP A 221 -28.30 9.77 -10.37
N GLY A 222 -27.98 8.47 -10.56
CA GLY A 222 -28.27 7.76 -11.83
C GLY A 222 -27.44 8.24 -13.03
N LEU A 223 -26.32 8.92 -12.78
CA LEU A 223 -25.40 9.42 -13.82
C LEU A 223 -24.40 8.34 -14.18
N ASN A 224 -23.98 8.32 -15.44
CA ASN A 224 -22.76 7.59 -15.78
C ASN A 224 -21.52 8.39 -15.33
N THR A 225 -20.35 7.72 -15.30
CA THR A 225 -19.10 8.32 -14.79
C THR A 225 -18.75 9.64 -15.52
N SER A 226 -18.91 9.72 -16.84
CA SER A 226 -18.60 10.94 -17.60
C SER A 226 -19.52 12.11 -17.23
N GLN A 227 -20.81 11.85 -17.08
CA GLN A 227 -21.80 12.85 -16.65
C GLN A 227 -21.55 13.30 -15.20
N ALA A 228 -21.18 12.38 -14.31
CA ALA A 228 -20.83 12.70 -12.93
C ALA A 228 -19.58 13.59 -12.87
N ILE A 229 -18.54 13.30 -13.67
CA ILE A 229 -17.34 14.13 -13.81
C ILE A 229 -17.68 15.53 -14.30
N GLU A 230 -18.51 15.66 -15.35
CA GLU A 230 -18.92 16.95 -15.89
C GLU A 230 -19.66 17.79 -14.85
N LYS A 231 -20.63 17.20 -14.15
CA LYS A 231 -21.33 17.87 -13.05
C LYS A 231 -20.40 18.25 -11.90
N ALA A 232 -19.48 17.38 -11.52
CA ALA A 232 -18.52 17.66 -10.45
C ALA A 232 -17.61 18.85 -10.79
N ARG A 233 -17.18 18.97 -12.06
CA ARG A 233 -16.37 20.11 -12.54
C ARG A 233 -17.13 21.42 -12.57
N ALA A 234 -18.44 21.39 -12.63
CA ALA A 234 -19.31 22.57 -12.61
C ALA A 234 -19.67 23.02 -11.16
N LEU A 235 -19.27 22.30 -10.13
CA LEU A 235 -19.54 22.67 -8.75
C LEU A 235 -18.76 23.93 -8.32
N PRO A 236 -19.29 24.76 -7.41
CA PRO A 236 -18.53 25.86 -6.82
C PRO A 236 -17.24 25.39 -6.16
N GLU A 237 -17.24 24.18 -5.59
CA GLU A 237 -16.10 23.54 -4.91
C GLU A 237 -15.15 22.82 -5.88
N ALA A 238 -15.32 22.94 -7.20
CA ALA A 238 -14.56 22.20 -8.21
C ALA A 238 -13.03 22.38 -8.08
N SER A 239 -12.56 23.52 -7.59
CA SER A 239 -11.13 23.78 -7.33
C SER A 239 -10.61 23.15 -6.03
N GLY A 240 -11.50 22.67 -5.15
CA GLY A 240 -11.15 22.05 -3.88
C GLY A 240 -10.48 20.69 -4.03
N ARG A 241 -9.63 20.33 -3.05
CA ARG A 241 -8.84 19.09 -3.09
C ARG A 241 -9.72 17.83 -3.21
N VAL A 242 -10.89 17.82 -2.57
CA VAL A 242 -11.79 16.66 -2.57
C VAL A 242 -12.37 16.40 -3.95
N VAL A 243 -12.89 17.44 -4.62
CA VAL A 243 -13.46 17.31 -5.98
C VAL A 243 -12.37 16.91 -6.96
N LYS A 244 -11.22 17.58 -6.92
CA LYS A 244 -10.08 17.26 -7.80
C LYS A 244 -9.66 15.80 -7.65
N ALA A 245 -9.38 15.34 -6.43
CA ALA A 245 -8.92 13.97 -6.18
C ALA A 245 -9.94 12.94 -6.71
N PHE A 246 -11.24 13.16 -6.47
CA PHE A 246 -12.28 12.24 -6.92
C PHE A 246 -12.41 12.23 -8.45
N VAL A 247 -12.44 13.41 -9.07
CA VAL A 247 -12.56 13.58 -10.53
C VAL A 247 -11.34 13.00 -11.26
N ASP A 248 -10.12 13.32 -10.80
CA ASP A 248 -8.88 12.84 -11.42
C ASP A 248 -8.76 11.31 -11.32
N PHE A 249 -9.18 10.76 -10.18
CA PHE A 249 -9.23 9.32 -10.00
C PHE A 249 -10.25 8.68 -10.94
N ALA A 250 -11.48 9.20 -10.98
CA ALA A 250 -12.55 8.66 -11.83
C ALA A 250 -12.25 8.81 -13.33
N ALA A 251 -11.64 9.93 -13.75
CA ALA A 251 -11.28 10.16 -15.15
C ALA A 251 -10.17 9.22 -15.66
N SER A 252 -9.34 8.70 -14.77
CA SER A 252 -8.20 7.84 -15.12
C SER A 252 -8.45 6.34 -14.84
N THR A 253 -9.66 5.96 -14.42
CA THR A 253 -9.98 4.54 -14.17
C THR A 253 -9.92 3.72 -15.46
N LYS A 254 -9.33 2.52 -15.35
CA LYS A 254 -9.29 1.55 -16.46
C LYS A 254 -10.14 0.30 -16.15
N ARG A 255 -10.46 0.09 -14.88
CA ARG A 255 -11.22 -1.07 -14.42
C ARG A 255 -12.67 -0.76 -14.05
N GLY A 256 -13.09 0.50 -14.18
CA GLY A 256 -14.35 1.01 -13.65
C GLY A 256 -14.28 1.24 -12.14
N LEU A 257 -15.26 1.97 -11.61
CA LEU A 257 -15.39 2.26 -10.18
C LEU A 257 -16.21 1.20 -9.48
N ALA A 258 -15.76 0.78 -8.30
CA ALA A 258 -16.44 -0.17 -7.41
C ALA A 258 -17.70 0.39 -6.76
#